data_bdb9740918d0ec09e438211091391a5c
#
_entry.id   bdb9740918d0ec09e438211091391a5c
#
_cell.length_a   1.000
_cell.length_b   1.000
_cell.length_c   1.000
_cell.angle_alpha   90.00
_cell.angle_beta   90.00
_cell.angle_gamma   90.00
#
_symmetry.space_group_name_H-M   'P 1'
#
loop_
_entity.id
_entity.type
_entity.pdbx_description
1 polymer ?
#
loop_
_entity_poly.entity_id
_entity_poly.type
_entity_poly.pdbx_seq_one_letter_code
_entity_poly.pdbx_strand_id
1 'polypeptide(L)'
;MSATNIIRDAESTGSLDAKESLREVLDFLVTEEQLGVTLVSAAIENAPGTPSESFLPVLRNGVTQEYHHVQALKQAGGKPLTTKYWFPDAALDNGGIGIFETLETIETIEISLYLIGVSAYARLGEDFGARLCAEAMGTEAVHRALVRFAQGELGKEIGPPNDVGFENFDWPTVVAVRKALEGIGIGYGVETSQPGRFYEYPGDPLANGLGTPVNHTQPR
;
A
#
# COMPACT_ATOMS: atom_id res chain seq x y z
N MET A 1 3.23 16.27 -30.27
CA MET A 1 4.23 16.73 -29.28
C MET A 1 5.40 15.76 -29.33
N SER A 2 6.66 16.25 -29.34
CA SER A 2 7.82 15.35 -29.37
C SER A 2 8.06 14.75 -27.98
N ALA A 3 8.62 13.52 -27.90
CA ALA A 3 8.98 12.89 -26.63
C ALA A 3 9.85 13.80 -25.73
N THR A 4 10.64 14.67 -26.31
CA THR A 4 11.48 15.65 -25.62
C THR A 4 10.67 16.69 -24.84
N ASN A 5 9.47 17.06 -25.31
CA ASN A 5 8.61 18.01 -24.61
C ASN A 5 7.88 17.35 -23.44
N ILE A 6 7.49 16.07 -23.58
CA ILE A 6 6.88 15.30 -22.49
C ILE A 6 7.88 15.16 -21.32
N ILE A 7 9.16 14.91 -21.60
CA ILE A 7 10.21 14.81 -20.57
C ILE A 7 10.44 16.15 -19.88
N ARG A 8 10.46 17.28 -20.62
CA ARG A 8 10.64 18.62 -20.02
C ARG A 8 9.45 19.07 -19.17
N ASP A 9 8.23 18.76 -19.60
CA ASP A 9 7.02 19.09 -18.82
C ASP A 9 6.94 18.22 -17.56
N ALA A 10 7.41 16.97 -17.58
CA ALA A 10 7.55 16.13 -16.39
C ALA A 10 8.62 16.67 -15.40
N GLU A 11 9.71 17.26 -15.91
CA GLU A 11 10.72 17.93 -15.06
C GLU A 11 10.16 19.20 -14.38
N SER A 12 9.13 19.86 -14.95
CA SER A 12 8.54 21.09 -14.40
C SER A 12 7.42 20.84 -13.39
N THR A 13 6.75 19.69 -13.44
CA THR A 13 5.58 19.38 -12.60
C THR A 13 5.88 18.38 -11.47
N GLY A 14 7.04 17.74 -11.46
CA GLY A 14 7.39 16.65 -10.56
C GLY A 14 8.81 16.72 -10.04
N SER A 15 9.31 17.90 -9.60
CA SER A 15 10.51 17.87 -8.79
C SER A 15 10.13 17.26 -7.44
N LEU A 16 10.33 15.94 -7.33
CA LEU A 16 10.53 15.32 -6.03
C LEU A 16 11.42 16.26 -5.23
N ASP A 17 10.97 16.67 -4.05
CA ASP A 17 11.77 17.53 -3.21
C ASP A 17 13.13 16.83 -3.07
N ALA A 18 14.17 17.43 -3.63
CA ALA A 18 15.53 16.85 -3.72
C ALA A 18 16.14 16.54 -2.32
N LYS A 19 15.36 16.73 -1.27
CA LYS A 19 15.72 16.60 0.13
C LYS A 19 15.35 15.27 0.75
N GLU A 20 14.43 14.48 0.16
CA GLU A 20 14.13 13.17 0.72
C GLU A 20 15.23 12.18 0.36
N SER A 21 15.89 11.63 1.37
CA SER A 21 16.91 10.60 1.19
C SER A 21 16.25 9.27 0.82
N LEU A 22 16.93 8.42 0.04
CA LEU A 22 16.48 7.04 -0.22
C LEU A 22 16.16 6.31 1.08
N ARG A 23 16.87 6.63 2.16
CA ARG A 23 16.64 6.05 3.47
C ARG A 23 15.27 6.38 4.02
N GLU A 24 14.83 7.63 3.96
CA GLU A 24 13.51 8.05 4.42
C GLU A 24 12.41 7.40 3.59
N VAL A 25 12.60 7.29 2.28
CA VAL A 25 11.67 6.60 1.38
C VAL A 25 11.54 5.13 1.77
N LEU A 26 12.65 4.41 1.97
CA LEU A 26 12.64 2.99 2.34
C LEU A 26 12.04 2.75 3.73
N ASP A 27 12.38 3.60 4.70
CA ASP A 27 11.86 3.48 6.07
C ASP A 27 10.34 3.69 6.08
N PHE A 28 9.83 4.59 5.24
CA PHE A 28 8.40 4.81 5.12
C PHE A 28 7.72 3.71 4.29
N LEU A 29 8.28 3.26 3.16
CA LEU A 29 7.78 2.12 2.40
C LEU A 29 7.59 0.89 3.29
N VAL A 30 8.61 0.47 4.04
CA VAL A 30 8.49 -0.71 4.91
C VAL A 30 7.49 -0.50 6.06
N THR A 31 7.23 0.75 6.44
CA THR A 31 6.20 1.09 7.43
C THR A 31 4.81 0.88 6.86
N GLU A 32 4.58 1.32 5.62
CA GLU A 32 3.28 1.17 4.93
C GLU A 32 2.97 -0.30 4.65
N GLU A 33 3.93 -1.06 4.16
CA GLU A 33 3.74 -2.50 3.97
C GLU A 33 3.40 -3.24 5.28
N GLN A 34 4.00 -2.83 6.41
CA GLN A 34 3.60 -3.37 7.70
C GLN A 34 2.19 -2.92 8.12
N LEU A 35 1.78 -1.72 7.71
CA LEU A 35 0.42 -1.24 7.88
C LEU A 35 -0.54 -2.12 7.07
N GLY A 36 -0.25 -2.38 5.79
CA GLY A 36 -1.02 -3.26 4.90
C GLY A 36 -1.19 -4.66 5.52
N VAL A 37 -0.08 -5.31 5.91
CA VAL A 37 -0.14 -6.62 6.63
C VAL A 37 -1.03 -6.54 7.86
N THR A 38 -0.93 -5.46 8.65
CA THR A 38 -1.69 -5.33 9.91
C THR A 38 -3.18 -5.14 9.64
N LEU A 39 -3.54 -4.27 8.71
CA LEU A 39 -4.94 -3.97 8.37
C LEU A 39 -5.62 -5.18 7.73
N VAL A 40 -4.96 -5.82 6.74
CA VAL A 40 -5.52 -6.99 6.06
C VAL A 40 -5.63 -8.19 7.02
N SER A 41 -4.68 -8.37 7.95
CA SER A 41 -4.80 -9.38 9.00
C SER A 41 -6.03 -9.15 9.88
N ALA A 42 -6.24 -7.92 10.33
CA ALA A 42 -7.44 -7.56 11.09
C ALA A 42 -8.73 -7.76 10.28
N ALA A 43 -8.72 -7.45 8.98
CA ALA A 43 -9.84 -7.71 8.09
C ALA A 43 -10.16 -9.21 7.98
N ILE A 44 -9.14 -10.06 7.83
CA ILE A 44 -9.31 -11.52 7.77
C ILE A 44 -9.94 -12.06 9.05
N GLU A 45 -9.49 -11.59 10.22
CA GLU A 45 -10.02 -12.00 11.51
C GLU A 45 -11.48 -11.57 11.74
N ASN A 46 -11.88 -10.42 11.18
CA ASN A 46 -13.24 -9.89 11.29
C ASN A 46 -14.19 -10.36 10.17
N ALA A 47 -13.71 -10.98 9.10
CA ALA A 47 -14.51 -11.38 7.95
C ALA A 47 -15.56 -12.48 8.23
N PRO A 48 -15.31 -13.52 9.08
CA PRO A 48 -16.26 -14.61 9.27
C PRO A 48 -17.65 -14.13 9.70
N GLY A 49 -18.67 -14.61 8.99
CA GLY A 49 -20.08 -14.24 9.22
C GLY A 49 -20.48 -12.87 8.65
N THR A 50 -19.62 -12.23 7.88
CA THR A 50 -19.85 -10.93 7.25
C THR A 50 -19.82 -11.05 5.72
N PRO A 51 -20.29 -10.05 4.95
CA PRO A 51 -20.21 -10.07 3.49
C PRO A 51 -18.78 -10.23 2.93
N SER A 52 -17.74 -9.79 3.65
CA SER A 52 -16.36 -9.94 3.21
C SER A 52 -15.80 -11.36 3.37
N GLU A 53 -16.52 -12.28 4.01
CA GLU A 53 -16.08 -13.68 4.14
C GLU A 53 -15.83 -14.35 2.79
N SER A 54 -16.63 -14.03 1.77
CA SER A 54 -16.46 -14.54 0.41
C SER A 54 -15.13 -14.12 -0.26
N PHE A 55 -14.50 -13.05 0.25
CA PHE A 55 -13.22 -12.53 -0.25
C PHE A 55 -12.02 -12.98 0.57
N LEU A 56 -12.18 -13.83 1.58
CA LEU A 56 -11.07 -14.37 2.37
C LEU A 56 -9.93 -14.95 1.50
N PRO A 57 -10.18 -15.68 0.39
CA PRO A 57 -9.07 -16.14 -0.45
C PRO A 57 -8.22 -14.99 -1.02
N VAL A 58 -8.83 -13.87 -1.41
CA VAL A 58 -8.14 -12.69 -1.92
C VAL A 58 -7.36 -12.00 -0.80
N LEU A 59 -7.99 -11.75 0.34
CA LEU A 59 -7.35 -11.11 1.50
C LEU A 59 -6.16 -11.94 2.01
N ARG A 60 -6.30 -13.27 2.11
CA ARG A 60 -5.21 -14.18 2.52
C ARG A 60 -4.04 -14.23 1.53
N ASN A 61 -4.32 -14.04 0.25
CA ASN A 61 -3.28 -13.92 -0.76
C ASN A 61 -2.59 -12.56 -0.64
N GLY A 62 -3.35 -11.46 -0.60
CA GLY A 62 -2.85 -10.10 -0.46
C GLY A 62 -1.94 -9.93 0.77
N VAL A 63 -2.38 -10.34 1.97
CA VAL A 63 -1.57 -10.20 3.19
C VAL A 63 -0.20 -10.89 3.09
N THR A 64 -0.11 -11.97 2.33
CA THR A 64 1.18 -12.65 2.09
C THR A 64 2.04 -11.89 1.10
N GLN A 65 1.43 -11.27 0.09
CA GLN A 65 2.14 -10.40 -0.87
C GLN A 65 2.73 -9.18 -0.16
N GLU A 66 1.93 -8.46 0.64
CA GLU A 66 2.39 -7.36 1.50
C GLU A 66 3.58 -7.79 2.39
N TYR A 67 3.48 -8.96 3.02
CA TYR A 67 4.57 -9.47 3.85
C TYR A 67 5.86 -9.69 3.06
N HIS A 68 5.80 -10.15 1.82
CA HIS A 68 6.98 -10.30 0.98
C HIS A 68 7.57 -8.95 0.56
N HIS A 69 6.75 -7.92 0.35
CA HIS A 69 7.22 -6.55 0.16
C HIS A 69 7.96 -6.05 1.42
N VAL A 70 7.40 -6.25 2.63
CA VAL A 70 8.09 -5.96 3.90
C VAL A 70 9.48 -6.62 3.94
N GLN A 71 9.59 -7.90 3.55
CA GLN A 71 10.87 -8.61 3.58
C GLN A 71 11.87 -8.03 2.58
N ALA A 72 11.44 -7.76 1.34
CA ALA A 72 12.29 -7.19 0.31
C ALA A 72 12.80 -5.79 0.68
N LEU A 73 11.92 -4.93 1.21
CA LEU A 73 12.28 -3.58 1.65
C LEU A 73 13.22 -3.58 2.86
N LYS A 74 13.05 -4.51 3.81
CA LYS A 74 14.00 -4.71 4.92
C LYS A 74 15.37 -5.18 4.42
N GLN A 75 15.41 -6.07 3.45
CA GLN A 75 16.67 -6.50 2.80
C GLN A 75 17.34 -5.33 2.07
N ALA A 76 16.58 -4.44 1.46
CA ALA A 76 17.07 -3.20 0.86
C ALA A 76 17.55 -2.16 1.89
N GLY A 77 17.40 -2.43 3.18
CA GLY A 77 17.88 -1.61 4.29
C GLY A 77 16.84 -0.75 4.97
N GLY A 78 15.57 -0.81 4.56
CA GLY A 78 14.46 -0.11 5.19
C GLY A 78 14.23 -0.57 6.64
N LYS A 79 13.86 0.38 7.51
CA LYS A 79 13.53 0.11 8.92
C LYS A 79 12.17 0.75 9.21
N PRO A 80 11.18 -0.03 9.69
CA PRO A 80 9.88 0.53 9.97
C PRO A 80 9.96 1.59 11.07
N LEU A 81 9.20 2.66 10.94
CA LEU A 81 9.13 3.75 11.90
C LEU A 81 8.32 3.37 13.14
N THR A 82 7.38 2.44 12.99
CA THR A 82 6.55 1.89 14.05
C THR A 82 6.12 0.47 13.71
N THR A 83 5.66 -0.28 14.71
CA THR A 83 4.96 -1.56 14.56
C THR A 83 3.53 -1.48 15.07
N LYS A 84 3.08 -0.27 15.47
CA LYS A 84 1.79 -0.05 16.08
C LYS A 84 1.02 0.99 15.28
N TYR A 85 -0.19 0.65 14.87
CA TYR A 85 -1.03 1.45 13.99
C TYR A 85 -2.38 1.73 14.65
N TRP A 86 -2.87 2.95 14.51
CA TRP A 86 -4.24 3.27 14.84
C TRP A 86 -5.07 3.14 13.58
N PHE A 87 -6.12 2.32 13.63
CA PHE A 87 -7.11 2.26 12.57
C PHE A 87 -8.43 2.81 13.07
N PRO A 88 -9.09 3.69 12.29
CA PRO A 88 -10.43 4.12 12.62
C PRO A 88 -11.41 2.93 12.52
N ASP A 89 -12.43 2.91 13.35
CA ASP A 89 -13.45 1.85 13.34
C ASP A 89 -14.09 1.66 11.96
N ALA A 90 -14.26 2.76 11.21
CA ALA A 90 -14.77 2.74 9.84
C ALA A 90 -13.91 1.93 8.86
N ALA A 91 -12.59 1.82 9.10
CA ALA A 91 -11.69 1.05 8.24
C ALA A 91 -11.95 -0.45 8.27
N LEU A 92 -12.58 -0.94 9.34
CA LEU A 92 -12.92 -2.36 9.52
C LEU A 92 -14.44 -2.56 9.69
N ASP A 93 -15.23 -1.59 9.22
CA ASP A 93 -16.68 -1.55 9.38
C ASP A 93 -17.34 -2.82 8.85
N ASN A 94 -17.95 -3.57 9.77
CA ASN A 94 -18.80 -4.73 9.54
C ASN A 94 -18.23 -5.85 8.65
N GLY A 95 -16.91 -5.85 8.36
CA GLY A 95 -16.34 -6.71 7.35
C GLY A 95 -17.01 -6.57 5.97
N GLY A 96 -17.63 -5.43 5.73
CA GLY A 96 -18.34 -5.10 4.51
C GLY A 96 -17.54 -4.18 3.59
N ILE A 97 -18.22 -3.27 2.95
CA ILE A 97 -17.63 -2.34 1.96
C ILE A 97 -16.52 -1.47 2.56
N GLY A 98 -16.65 -1.06 3.83
CA GLY A 98 -15.70 -0.14 4.48
C GLY A 98 -14.24 -0.58 4.41
N ILE A 99 -13.95 -1.88 4.61
CA ILE A 99 -12.58 -2.39 4.51
C ILE A 99 -12.04 -2.24 3.08
N PHE A 100 -12.85 -2.55 2.05
CA PHE A 100 -12.40 -2.47 0.67
C PHE A 100 -12.28 -1.02 0.19
N GLU A 101 -13.09 -0.09 0.69
CA GLU A 101 -12.94 1.35 0.43
C GLU A 101 -11.65 1.91 1.04
N THR A 102 -11.34 1.48 2.26
CA THR A 102 -10.09 1.85 2.95
C THR A 102 -8.88 1.31 2.21
N LEU A 103 -8.89 0.02 1.85
CA LEU A 103 -7.81 -0.60 1.09
C LEU A 103 -7.65 0.06 -0.29
N GLU A 104 -8.73 0.35 -1.04
CA GLU A 104 -8.63 1.08 -2.32
C GLU A 104 -7.87 2.40 -2.16
N THR A 105 -8.14 3.13 -1.07
CA THR A 105 -7.48 4.41 -0.80
C THR A 105 -6.01 4.20 -0.45
N ILE A 106 -5.70 3.23 0.40
CA ILE A 106 -4.31 2.92 0.81
C ILE A 106 -3.50 2.49 -0.40
N GLU A 107 -3.94 1.51 -1.18
CA GLU A 107 -3.26 1.02 -2.37
C GLU A 107 -3.00 2.16 -3.40
N THR A 108 -3.96 3.07 -3.55
CA THR A 108 -3.78 4.24 -4.45
C THR A 108 -2.66 5.15 -3.95
N ILE A 109 -2.55 5.33 -2.64
CA ILE A 109 -1.50 6.14 -2.01
C ILE A 109 -0.15 5.42 -2.07
N GLU A 110 -0.11 4.11 -1.82
CA GLU A 110 1.10 3.27 -1.87
C GLU A 110 1.71 3.20 -3.26
N ILE A 111 0.90 3.15 -4.31
CA ILE A 111 1.36 3.29 -5.70
C ILE A 111 2.20 4.56 -5.87
N SER A 112 1.73 5.71 -5.35
CA SER A 112 2.51 6.96 -5.39
C SER A 112 3.81 6.84 -4.60
N LEU A 113 3.80 6.19 -3.44
CA LEU A 113 4.99 5.98 -2.61
C LEU A 113 6.03 5.10 -3.30
N TYR A 114 5.60 4.02 -3.96
CA TYR A 114 6.50 3.19 -4.78
C TYR A 114 7.09 3.95 -5.96
N LEU A 115 6.33 4.82 -6.62
CA LEU A 115 6.83 5.69 -7.69
C LEU A 115 7.88 6.70 -7.18
N ILE A 116 7.75 7.17 -5.92
CA ILE A 116 8.82 7.92 -5.24
C ILE A 116 10.07 7.04 -5.13
N GLY A 117 9.93 5.78 -4.69
CA GLY A 117 11.01 4.81 -4.58
C GLY A 117 11.70 4.54 -5.91
N VAL A 118 10.96 4.27 -6.97
CA VAL A 118 11.48 4.12 -8.35
C VAL A 118 12.33 5.33 -8.72
N SER A 119 11.81 6.54 -8.49
CA SER A 119 12.50 7.79 -8.83
C SER A 119 13.75 8.02 -7.98
N ALA A 120 13.71 7.66 -6.70
CA ALA A 120 14.85 7.80 -5.78
C ALA A 120 16.01 6.88 -6.18
N TYR A 121 15.74 5.61 -6.47
CA TYR A 121 16.73 4.65 -6.93
C TYR A 121 17.29 5.01 -8.32
N ALA A 122 16.42 5.41 -9.26
CA ALA A 122 16.83 5.79 -10.60
C ALA A 122 17.81 6.99 -10.59
N ARG A 123 17.60 7.97 -9.71
CA ARG A 123 18.54 9.11 -9.54
C ARG A 123 19.92 8.68 -9.04
N LEU A 124 20.00 7.59 -8.30
CA LEU A 124 21.27 7.02 -7.81
C LEU A 124 21.93 6.08 -8.82
N GLY A 125 21.25 5.74 -9.92
CA GLY A 125 21.73 4.74 -10.88
C GLY A 125 21.58 3.31 -10.37
N GLU A 126 20.74 3.08 -9.38
CA GLU A 126 20.49 1.78 -8.75
C GLU A 126 19.28 1.08 -9.40
N ASP A 127 19.52 0.46 -10.55
CA ASP A 127 18.47 -0.15 -11.40
C ASP A 127 17.73 -1.30 -10.72
N PHE A 128 18.40 -2.09 -9.88
CA PHE A 128 17.75 -3.17 -9.13
C PHE A 128 16.72 -2.62 -8.14
N GLY A 129 17.07 -1.59 -7.37
CA GLY A 129 16.14 -0.98 -6.42
C GLY A 129 14.96 -0.29 -7.11
N ALA A 130 15.21 0.36 -8.26
CA ALA A 130 14.13 0.95 -9.06
C ALA A 130 13.16 -0.12 -9.57
N ARG A 131 13.69 -1.27 -10.02
CA ARG A 131 12.88 -2.41 -10.47
C ARG A 131 12.11 -3.06 -9.32
N LEU A 132 12.73 -3.26 -8.14
CA LEU A 132 12.07 -3.74 -6.94
C LEU A 132 10.79 -2.90 -6.65
N CYS A 133 10.94 -1.58 -6.61
CA CYS A 133 9.81 -0.69 -6.37
C CYS A 133 8.75 -0.75 -7.48
N ALA A 134 9.17 -0.91 -8.74
CA ALA A 134 8.23 -1.04 -9.86
C ALA A 134 7.48 -2.39 -9.86
N GLU A 135 8.16 -3.48 -9.48
CA GLU A 135 7.53 -4.81 -9.37
C GLU A 135 6.50 -4.83 -8.23
N ALA A 136 6.82 -4.29 -7.05
CA ALA A 136 5.89 -4.15 -5.94
C ALA A 136 4.70 -3.24 -6.29
N MET A 137 4.96 -2.05 -6.85
CA MET A 137 3.90 -1.15 -7.33
C MET A 137 2.90 -1.86 -8.27
N GLY A 138 3.40 -2.75 -9.15
CA GLY A 138 2.54 -3.54 -10.03
C GLY A 138 1.60 -4.47 -9.24
N THR A 139 2.01 -4.96 -8.08
CA THR A 139 1.18 -5.76 -7.18
C THR A 139 0.13 -4.89 -6.49
N GLU A 140 0.49 -3.68 -6.01
CA GLU A 140 -0.46 -2.75 -5.40
C GLU A 140 -1.56 -2.30 -6.38
N ALA A 141 -1.20 -2.11 -7.67
CA ALA A 141 -2.20 -1.84 -8.70
C ALA A 141 -3.20 -3.01 -8.87
N VAL A 142 -2.74 -4.25 -8.72
CA VAL A 142 -3.61 -5.44 -8.73
C VAL A 142 -4.45 -5.50 -7.45
N HIS A 143 -3.89 -5.24 -6.27
CA HIS A 143 -4.62 -5.16 -5.01
C HIS A 143 -5.76 -4.13 -5.12
N ARG A 144 -5.46 -2.91 -5.58
CA ARG A 144 -6.48 -1.88 -5.81
C ARG A 144 -7.59 -2.37 -6.74
N ALA A 145 -7.25 -3.03 -7.85
CA ALA A 145 -8.25 -3.56 -8.78
C ALA A 145 -9.11 -4.65 -8.14
N LEU A 146 -8.52 -5.53 -7.33
CA LEU A 146 -9.25 -6.60 -6.63
C LEU A 146 -10.18 -6.06 -5.55
N VAL A 147 -9.76 -5.05 -4.77
CA VAL A 147 -10.63 -4.45 -3.76
C VAL A 147 -11.78 -3.65 -4.39
N ARG A 148 -11.56 -2.99 -5.53
CA ARG A 148 -12.62 -2.37 -6.32
C ARG A 148 -13.60 -3.42 -6.85
N PHE A 149 -13.10 -4.53 -7.37
CA PHE A 149 -13.95 -5.65 -7.78
C PHE A 149 -14.81 -6.15 -6.61
N ALA A 150 -14.22 -6.34 -5.42
CA ALA A 150 -14.96 -6.75 -4.23
C ALA A 150 -16.06 -5.75 -3.85
N GLN A 151 -15.78 -4.45 -3.93
CA GLN A 151 -16.81 -3.41 -3.71
C GLN A 151 -17.99 -3.55 -4.68
N GLY A 152 -17.69 -3.82 -5.97
CA GLY A 152 -18.72 -4.06 -6.98
C GLY A 152 -19.59 -5.28 -6.67
N GLU A 153 -18.97 -6.41 -6.29
CA GLU A 153 -19.68 -7.62 -5.87
C GLU A 153 -20.52 -7.40 -4.59
N LEU A 154 -20.12 -6.48 -3.73
CA LEU A 154 -20.89 -6.07 -2.54
C LEU A 154 -21.95 -5.00 -2.84
N GLY A 155 -22.17 -4.65 -4.11
CA GLY A 155 -23.27 -3.79 -4.56
C GLY A 155 -22.93 -2.30 -4.68
N LYS A 156 -21.67 -1.89 -4.55
CA LYS A 156 -21.24 -0.52 -4.85
C LYS A 156 -21.20 -0.33 -6.37
N GLU A 157 -21.69 0.79 -6.86
CA GLU A 157 -21.51 1.16 -8.25
C GLU A 157 -20.06 1.57 -8.48
N ILE A 158 -19.32 0.74 -9.18
CA ILE A 158 -17.93 0.98 -9.62
C ILE A 158 -17.87 0.94 -11.13
N GLY A 159 -16.90 1.62 -11.73
CA GLY A 159 -16.54 1.38 -13.13
C GLY A 159 -15.78 0.04 -13.30
N PRO A 160 -15.02 -0.13 -14.39
CA PRO A 160 -14.07 -1.23 -14.48
C PRO A 160 -13.13 -1.23 -13.27
N PRO A 161 -12.77 -2.41 -12.73
CA PRO A 161 -11.88 -2.50 -11.56
C PRO A 161 -10.55 -1.78 -11.75
N ASN A 162 -10.01 -1.77 -12.96
CA ASN A 162 -8.91 -0.90 -13.36
C ASN A 162 -9.33 -0.07 -14.57
N ASP A 163 -9.37 1.24 -14.41
CA ASP A 163 -9.86 2.22 -15.39
C ASP A 163 -8.83 3.33 -15.70
N VAL A 164 -7.57 3.14 -15.28
CA VAL A 164 -6.48 4.10 -15.51
C VAL A 164 -5.54 3.63 -16.61
N GLY A 165 -5.08 4.55 -17.44
CA GLY A 165 -4.03 4.28 -18.44
C GLY A 165 -2.61 4.39 -17.87
N PHE A 166 -2.44 5.18 -16.82
CA PHE A 166 -1.21 5.35 -16.05
C PHE A 166 -1.57 5.45 -14.58
N GLU A 167 -0.71 4.93 -13.72
CA GLU A 167 -0.91 5.03 -12.29
C GLU A 167 -0.74 6.47 -11.78
N ASN A 168 -1.48 6.82 -10.73
CA ASN A 168 -1.49 8.15 -10.16
C ASN A 168 -0.19 8.44 -9.40
N PHE A 169 0.29 9.68 -9.52
CA PHE A 169 1.41 10.21 -8.75
C PHE A 169 0.97 11.52 -8.07
N ASP A 170 -0.10 11.40 -7.26
CA ASP A 170 -0.74 12.57 -6.66
C ASP A 170 -0.03 13.05 -5.39
N TRP A 171 0.77 12.18 -4.79
CA TRP A 171 1.56 12.48 -3.59
C TRP A 171 3.05 12.33 -3.89
N PRO A 172 3.73 13.42 -4.33
CA PRO A 172 5.10 13.34 -4.83
C PRO A 172 6.18 13.28 -3.74
N THR A 173 5.81 13.27 -2.46
CA THR A 173 6.75 13.19 -1.33
C THR A 173 6.23 12.27 -0.23
N VAL A 174 7.14 11.66 0.54
CA VAL A 174 6.82 10.84 1.74
C VAL A 174 5.94 11.63 2.71
N VAL A 175 6.21 12.93 2.89
CA VAL A 175 5.41 13.79 3.76
C VAL A 175 3.98 13.95 3.25
N ALA A 176 3.79 14.07 1.93
CA ALA A 176 2.46 14.18 1.33
C ALA A 176 1.69 12.86 1.46
N VAL A 177 2.33 11.71 1.19
CA VAL A 177 1.79 10.36 1.39
C VAL A 177 1.33 10.19 2.84
N ARG A 178 2.20 10.44 3.80
CA ARG A 178 1.89 10.33 5.22
C ARG A 178 0.67 11.17 5.63
N LYS A 179 0.62 12.43 5.18
CA LYS A 179 -0.52 13.31 5.45
C LYS A 179 -1.83 12.80 4.83
N ALA A 180 -1.77 12.19 3.66
CA ALA A 180 -2.95 11.59 3.02
C ALA A 180 -3.50 10.44 3.88
N LEU A 181 -2.63 9.54 4.36
CA LEU A 181 -3.00 8.43 5.23
C LEU A 181 -3.50 8.90 6.61
N GLU A 182 -2.82 9.87 7.21
CA GLU A 182 -3.30 10.51 8.46
C GLU A 182 -4.67 11.17 8.23
N GLY A 183 -4.91 11.72 7.04
CA GLY A 183 -6.18 12.35 6.66
C GLY A 183 -7.38 11.39 6.63
N ILE A 184 -7.15 10.12 6.32
CA ILE A 184 -8.17 9.07 6.41
C ILE A 184 -8.25 8.40 7.78
N GLY A 185 -7.50 8.89 8.76
CA GLY A 185 -7.56 8.44 10.15
C GLY A 185 -6.53 7.40 10.55
N ILE A 186 -5.55 7.09 9.69
CA ILE A 186 -4.45 6.18 10.04
C ILE A 186 -3.48 6.88 10.99
N GLY A 187 -3.11 6.21 12.08
CA GLY A 187 -2.15 6.75 13.06
C GLY A 187 -0.92 5.85 13.21
N TYR A 188 0.26 6.46 13.24
CA TYR A 188 1.56 5.80 13.34
C TYR A 188 2.06 5.83 14.79
N GLY A 189 1.62 4.87 15.60
CA GLY A 189 1.93 4.80 17.02
C GLY A 189 1.21 5.83 17.89
N VAL A 190 0.33 6.63 17.29
CA VAL A 190 -0.46 7.66 17.97
C VAL A 190 -1.94 7.53 17.59
N GLU A 191 -2.82 7.92 18.52
CA GLU A 191 -4.26 8.04 18.26
C GLU A 191 -4.54 9.20 17.30
N THR A 192 -5.58 9.05 16.49
CA THR A 192 -6.10 10.13 15.64
C THR A 192 -7.40 10.70 16.24
N SER A 193 -7.96 11.71 15.58
CA SER A 193 -9.25 12.30 16.00
C SER A 193 -10.46 11.41 15.67
N GLN A 194 -10.30 10.38 14.85
CA GLN A 194 -11.37 9.45 14.51
C GLN A 194 -11.47 8.35 15.57
N PRO A 195 -12.68 7.90 15.97
CA PRO A 195 -12.86 6.73 16.81
C PRO A 195 -12.19 5.51 16.19
N GLY A 196 -11.45 4.74 17.01
CA GLY A 196 -10.69 3.62 16.51
C GLY A 196 -9.93 2.90 17.62
N ARG A 197 -8.95 2.11 17.25
CA ARG A 197 -8.09 1.37 18.18
C ARG A 197 -6.72 1.07 17.60
N PHE A 198 -5.79 0.71 18.47
CA PHE A 198 -4.47 0.26 18.09
C PHE A 198 -4.46 -1.20 17.67
N TYR A 199 -3.64 -1.47 16.67
CA TYR A 199 -3.25 -2.79 16.21
C TYR A 199 -1.73 -2.89 16.15
N GLU A 200 -1.19 -4.05 16.53
CA GLU A 200 0.23 -4.34 16.43
C GLU A 200 0.51 -5.17 15.16
N TYR A 201 1.64 -4.90 14.52
CA TYR A 201 2.08 -5.68 13.37
C TYR A 201 2.23 -7.18 13.74
N PRO A 202 1.47 -8.09 13.10
CA PRO A 202 1.37 -9.48 13.54
C PRO A 202 2.55 -10.36 13.07
N GLY A 203 3.46 -9.84 12.26
CA GLY A 203 4.56 -10.60 11.68
C GLY A 203 4.15 -11.44 10.46
N ASP A 204 4.73 -12.63 10.35
CA ASP A 204 4.56 -13.54 9.21
C ASP A 204 3.13 -14.13 9.15
N PRO A 205 2.34 -13.79 8.12
CA PRO A 205 0.97 -14.28 7.98
C PRO A 205 0.88 -15.78 7.67
N LEU A 206 1.92 -16.40 7.13
CA LEU A 206 1.96 -17.84 6.93
C LEU A 206 2.16 -18.56 8.26
N ALA A 207 3.01 -18.02 9.15
CA ALA A 207 3.28 -18.61 10.45
C ALA A 207 2.09 -18.50 11.42
N ASN A 208 1.28 -17.45 11.31
CA ASN A 208 0.10 -17.24 12.16
C ASN A 208 -1.21 -17.77 11.54
N GLY A 209 -1.15 -18.36 10.32
CA GLY A 209 -2.29 -18.99 9.65
C GLY A 209 -3.27 -18.01 8.98
N LEU A 210 -2.92 -16.74 8.85
CA LEU A 210 -3.74 -15.73 8.17
C LEU A 210 -3.50 -15.70 6.66
N GLY A 211 -2.28 -16.04 6.19
CA GLY A 211 -1.90 -15.98 4.80
C GLY A 211 -2.07 -17.30 4.03
N THR A 212 -1.89 -17.22 2.72
CA THR A 212 -1.74 -18.37 1.80
C THR A 212 -0.45 -18.22 1.00
N PRO A 213 0.26 -19.33 0.66
CA PRO A 213 1.48 -19.25 -0.13
C PRO A 213 1.28 -18.56 -1.48
N VAL A 214 2.22 -17.73 -1.87
CA VAL A 214 2.25 -17.03 -3.16
C VAL A 214 3.50 -17.39 -3.97
N ASN A 215 3.49 -17.08 -5.27
CA ASN A 215 4.63 -17.29 -6.16
C ASN A 215 5.44 -15.99 -6.29
N HIS A 216 6.72 -16.11 -6.75
CA HIS A 216 7.59 -14.95 -7.00
C HIS A 216 7.74 -14.04 -5.79
N THR A 217 8.20 -14.59 -4.70
CA THR A 217 8.32 -13.94 -3.38
C THR A 217 9.56 -13.04 -3.24
N GLN A 218 10.33 -12.84 -4.29
CA GLN A 218 11.52 -12.00 -4.32
C GLN A 218 11.58 -11.23 -5.65
N PRO A 219 12.04 -9.97 -5.65
CA PRO A 219 12.26 -9.19 -6.87
C PRO A 219 13.33 -9.86 -7.75
N ARG A 220 13.22 -9.70 -9.07
CA ARG A 220 14.09 -10.36 -10.07
C ARG A 220 14.99 -9.39 -10.81
#